data_4a5319ebc8c721f208a3a9201f4a21f9
#
_entry.id   4a5319ebc8c721f208a3a9201f4a21f9
#
_cell.length_a   1.000
_cell.length_b   1.000
_cell.length_c   1.000
_cell.angle_alpha   90.00
_cell.angle_beta   90.00
_cell.angle_gamma   90.00
#
_symmetry.space_group_name_H-M   'P 1'
#
loop_
_entity.id
_entity.type
_entity.pdbx_description
1 polymer ?
#
loop_
_entity_poly.entity_id
_entity_poly.type
_entity_poly.pdbx_seq_one_letter_code
_entity_poly.pdbx_strand_id
1 'polypeptide(L)'
;MKVEKFKVLLYLKKSEPDKNGKAPIMGRITLNRTMAQFSCKLSCTPELWNARESRLNGKSRKAVETNEKIERLLLAVHSAFNSLMERKKDFDAAAVRDMFQGNAGIQMTLLKLLDRHNGEMKARVGVDRAPTTLSTYLFTYRTLSEFIKAKFKVSDLAFGQLNEQFIRDYQDFILMEKGHAVDTLRGYLAILKKICRIAYKEGHSEKYHFCHFKLPKQKESTPKALSRENFEKLRDLEIPEKRRSHVITRDLFLFACYTGTAYADVVSITRENLFTDEENNLWLKYRRKKTNYLGRVKLLPEALVLIEKYRDDARMTLFPPQDYHTLRANMKSLRLMDGLSQDLVY
;
A
#
# COMPACT_ATOMS: atom_id res chain seq x y z
N MET A 1 -33.37 -19.33 -4.65
CA MET A 1 -33.84 -19.73 -6.03
C MET A 1 -33.41 -21.16 -6.31
N LYS A 2 -34.31 -21.98 -6.84
CA LYS A 2 -33.96 -23.32 -7.37
C LYS A 2 -33.51 -23.14 -8.82
N VAL A 3 -32.27 -23.50 -9.13
CA VAL A 3 -31.74 -23.45 -10.50
C VAL A 3 -32.04 -24.80 -11.15
N GLU A 4 -32.90 -24.79 -12.16
CA GLU A 4 -33.25 -25.99 -12.96
C GLU A 4 -32.40 -26.07 -14.22
N LYS A 5 -32.00 -24.91 -14.77
CA LYS A 5 -31.25 -24.83 -16.01
C LYS A 5 -30.37 -23.59 -16.05
N PHE A 6 -29.04 -23.78 -16.17
CA PHE A 6 -28.10 -22.72 -16.50
C PHE A 6 -27.27 -23.17 -17.70
N LYS A 7 -27.30 -22.39 -18.79
CA LYS A 7 -26.56 -22.70 -20.03
C LYS A 7 -25.99 -21.43 -20.63
N VAL A 8 -24.75 -21.49 -21.06
CA VAL A 8 -24.09 -20.47 -21.87
C VAL A 8 -23.84 -21.04 -23.27
N LEU A 9 -24.26 -20.33 -24.30
CA LEU A 9 -24.07 -20.70 -25.70
C LEU A 9 -23.34 -19.55 -26.41
N LEU A 10 -22.25 -19.86 -27.10
CA LEU A 10 -21.61 -18.91 -28.01
C LEU A 10 -22.00 -19.25 -29.45
N TYR A 11 -22.24 -18.22 -30.25
CA TYR A 11 -22.65 -18.37 -31.64
C TYR A 11 -22.11 -17.21 -32.48
N LEU A 12 -22.02 -17.45 -33.79
CA LEU A 12 -21.55 -16.46 -34.76
C LEU A 12 -22.74 -15.67 -35.33
N LYS A 13 -22.70 -14.34 -35.27
CA LYS A 13 -23.71 -13.47 -35.86
C LYS A 13 -23.36 -13.21 -37.33
N LYS A 14 -23.75 -14.15 -38.21
CA LYS A 14 -23.41 -14.12 -39.64
C LYS A 14 -24.04 -12.98 -40.41
N SER A 15 -25.09 -12.34 -39.85
CA SER A 15 -25.80 -11.20 -40.51
C SER A 15 -25.03 -9.88 -40.52
N GLU A 16 -23.95 -9.76 -39.77
CA GLU A 16 -23.17 -8.53 -39.65
C GLU A 16 -21.65 -8.80 -39.77
N PRO A 17 -21.15 -9.22 -40.96
CA PRO A 17 -19.71 -9.36 -41.15
C PRO A 17 -19.03 -7.99 -41.22
N ASP A 18 -17.79 -7.92 -40.73
CA ASP A 18 -16.95 -6.73 -40.90
C ASP A 18 -16.43 -6.58 -42.35
N LYS A 19 -15.72 -5.48 -42.64
CA LYS A 19 -15.13 -5.22 -43.96
C LYS A 19 -14.16 -6.29 -44.43
N ASN A 20 -13.71 -7.18 -43.53
CA ASN A 20 -12.79 -8.29 -43.82
C ASN A 20 -13.49 -9.67 -43.82
N GLY A 21 -14.82 -9.69 -43.90
CA GLY A 21 -15.61 -10.92 -43.94
C GLY A 21 -15.69 -11.68 -42.59
N LYS A 22 -15.26 -11.06 -41.48
CA LYS A 22 -15.34 -11.69 -40.16
C LYS A 22 -16.67 -11.35 -39.49
N ALA A 23 -17.32 -12.34 -38.92
CA ALA A 23 -18.55 -12.17 -38.16
C ALA A 23 -18.25 -12.11 -36.64
N PRO A 24 -18.99 -11.28 -35.90
CA PRO A 24 -18.82 -11.17 -34.45
C PRO A 24 -19.32 -12.42 -33.74
N ILE A 25 -18.59 -12.83 -32.69
CA ILE A 25 -18.99 -13.91 -31.77
C ILE A 25 -19.86 -13.29 -30.68
N MET A 26 -21.07 -13.84 -30.53
CA MET A 26 -22.06 -13.45 -29.53
C MET A 26 -22.24 -14.57 -28.51
N GLY A 27 -22.59 -14.20 -27.28
CA GLY A 27 -22.96 -15.10 -26.21
C GLY A 27 -24.41 -14.98 -25.81
N ARG A 28 -24.99 -16.09 -25.38
CA ARG A 28 -26.34 -16.17 -24.82
C ARG A 28 -26.33 -16.94 -23.52
N ILE A 29 -26.75 -16.31 -22.45
CA ILE A 29 -26.97 -16.91 -21.14
C ILE A 29 -28.44 -17.28 -21.06
N THR A 30 -28.73 -18.52 -20.67
CA THR A 30 -30.08 -19.00 -20.37
C THR A 30 -30.09 -19.44 -18.90
N LEU A 31 -30.97 -18.86 -18.10
CA LEU A 31 -31.17 -19.21 -16.70
C LEU A 31 -32.65 -19.47 -16.46
N ASN A 32 -32.99 -20.71 -16.20
CA ASN A 32 -34.40 -21.17 -16.11
C ASN A 32 -35.20 -20.71 -17.35
N ARG A 33 -36.20 -19.82 -17.18
CA ARG A 33 -37.04 -19.27 -18.24
C ARG A 33 -36.59 -17.93 -18.78
N THR A 34 -35.45 -17.38 -18.28
CA THR A 34 -34.92 -16.08 -18.68
C THR A 34 -33.71 -16.25 -19.63
N MET A 35 -33.48 -15.24 -20.48
CA MET A 35 -32.41 -15.25 -21.47
C MET A 35 -31.80 -13.85 -21.60
N ALA A 36 -30.49 -13.78 -21.69
CA ALA A 36 -29.75 -12.55 -21.96
C ALA A 36 -28.66 -12.79 -23.01
N GLN A 37 -28.45 -11.81 -23.90
CA GLN A 37 -27.40 -11.85 -24.92
C GLN A 37 -26.29 -10.85 -24.59
N PHE A 38 -25.07 -11.14 -25.03
CA PHE A 38 -23.91 -10.27 -24.89
C PHE A 38 -22.93 -10.42 -26.02
N SER A 39 -22.13 -9.39 -26.30
CA SER A 39 -21.04 -9.45 -27.25
C SER A 39 -19.78 -10.00 -26.59
N CYS A 40 -19.11 -10.96 -27.23
CA CYS A 40 -17.80 -11.47 -26.78
C CYS A 40 -16.66 -10.52 -27.12
N LYS A 41 -16.91 -9.45 -27.91
CA LYS A 41 -15.87 -8.57 -28.49
C LYS A 41 -14.79 -9.32 -29.27
N LEU A 42 -15.15 -10.46 -29.82
CA LEU A 42 -14.32 -11.31 -30.67
C LEU A 42 -15.00 -11.50 -32.01
N SER A 43 -14.24 -11.72 -33.08
CA SER A 43 -14.73 -12.02 -34.40
C SER A 43 -13.87 -13.07 -35.09
N CYS A 44 -14.47 -13.87 -35.96
CA CYS A 44 -13.74 -14.84 -36.80
C CYS A 44 -14.41 -14.99 -38.16
N THR A 45 -13.67 -15.58 -39.11
CA THR A 45 -14.23 -16.00 -40.42
C THR A 45 -15.21 -17.15 -40.20
N PRO A 46 -16.39 -17.14 -40.84
CA PRO A 46 -17.41 -18.17 -40.65
C PRO A 46 -16.95 -19.60 -40.82
N GLU A 47 -16.00 -19.83 -41.75
CA GLU A 47 -15.45 -21.17 -42.09
C GLU A 47 -14.66 -21.78 -40.93
N LEU A 48 -14.07 -20.94 -40.08
CA LEU A 48 -13.30 -21.41 -38.93
C LEU A 48 -14.17 -21.68 -37.70
N TRP A 49 -15.45 -21.29 -37.71
CA TRP A 49 -16.31 -21.44 -36.54
C TRP A 49 -16.93 -22.82 -36.46
N ASN A 50 -16.65 -23.54 -35.37
CA ASN A 50 -17.32 -24.77 -34.99
C ASN A 50 -18.51 -24.46 -34.09
N ALA A 51 -19.72 -24.47 -34.62
CA ALA A 51 -20.93 -24.19 -33.88
C ALA A 51 -21.26 -25.23 -32.81
N ARG A 52 -20.82 -26.46 -32.98
CA ARG A 52 -21.09 -27.56 -32.03
C ARG A 52 -20.25 -27.42 -30.76
N GLU A 53 -18.98 -27.03 -30.95
CA GLU A 53 -18.04 -26.85 -29.86
C GLU A 53 -17.96 -25.41 -29.35
N SER A 54 -18.61 -24.48 -30.04
CA SER A 54 -18.53 -23.03 -29.76
C SER A 54 -17.10 -22.49 -29.72
N ARG A 55 -16.24 -22.97 -30.66
CA ARG A 55 -14.81 -22.66 -30.77
C ARG A 55 -14.39 -22.47 -32.22
N LEU A 56 -13.18 -21.99 -32.43
CA LEU A 56 -12.55 -21.95 -33.74
C LEU A 56 -11.84 -23.25 -34.03
N ASN A 57 -12.00 -23.78 -35.24
CA ASN A 57 -11.25 -24.93 -35.78
C ASN A 57 -9.82 -24.51 -36.13
N GLY A 58 -8.90 -25.51 -36.10
CA GLY A 58 -7.51 -25.35 -36.51
C GLY A 58 -6.54 -25.00 -35.37
N LYS A 59 -5.24 -25.15 -35.67
CA LYS A 59 -4.13 -24.95 -34.74
C LYS A 59 -3.34 -23.67 -35.06
N SER A 60 -3.90 -22.74 -35.84
CA SER A 60 -3.25 -21.46 -36.09
C SER A 60 -3.11 -20.67 -34.81
N ARG A 61 -2.04 -19.91 -34.65
CA ARG A 61 -1.79 -19.07 -33.48
C ARG A 61 -3.02 -18.21 -33.14
N LYS A 62 -3.68 -17.65 -34.16
CA LYS A 62 -4.88 -16.84 -34.00
C LYS A 62 -6.08 -17.64 -33.48
N ALA A 63 -6.27 -18.88 -33.94
CA ALA A 63 -7.34 -19.73 -33.45
C ALA A 63 -7.12 -20.09 -31.97
N VAL A 64 -5.89 -20.45 -31.60
CA VAL A 64 -5.51 -20.78 -30.22
C VAL A 64 -5.74 -19.58 -29.31
N GLU A 65 -5.22 -18.40 -29.63
CA GLU A 65 -5.41 -17.16 -28.85
C GLU A 65 -6.90 -16.78 -28.70
N THR A 66 -7.68 -16.98 -29.76
CA THR A 66 -9.13 -16.68 -29.71
C THR A 66 -9.86 -17.70 -28.83
N ASN A 67 -9.52 -18.96 -28.90
CA ASN A 67 -10.11 -20.02 -28.08
C ASN A 67 -9.76 -19.85 -26.59
N GLU A 68 -8.54 -19.44 -26.25
CA GLU A 68 -8.17 -19.08 -24.89
C GLU A 68 -8.99 -17.90 -24.35
N LYS A 69 -9.26 -16.88 -25.18
CA LYS A 69 -10.13 -15.76 -24.79
C LYS A 69 -11.57 -16.22 -24.57
N ILE A 70 -12.06 -17.15 -25.39
CA ILE A 70 -13.38 -17.78 -25.22
C ILE A 70 -13.45 -18.52 -23.89
N GLU A 71 -12.44 -19.32 -23.54
CA GLU A 71 -12.41 -20.04 -22.27
C GLU A 71 -12.42 -19.11 -21.07
N ARG A 72 -11.58 -18.06 -21.06
CA ARG A 72 -11.55 -17.05 -20.00
C ARG A 72 -12.91 -16.37 -19.85
N LEU A 73 -13.58 -16.07 -20.96
CA LEU A 73 -14.90 -15.46 -20.98
C LEU A 73 -15.97 -16.39 -20.37
N LEU A 74 -15.96 -17.66 -20.72
CA LEU A 74 -16.87 -18.66 -20.16
C LEU A 74 -16.65 -18.82 -18.65
N LEU A 75 -15.40 -18.89 -18.20
CA LEU A 75 -15.06 -18.94 -16.79
C LEU A 75 -15.58 -17.70 -16.04
N ALA A 76 -15.45 -16.50 -16.62
CA ALA A 76 -15.95 -15.27 -16.02
C ALA A 76 -17.49 -15.25 -15.89
N VAL A 77 -18.21 -15.76 -16.89
CA VAL A 77 -19.69 -15.91 -16.81
C VAL A 77 -20.10 -16.90 -15.71
N HIS A 78 -19.39 -18.04 -15.61
CA HIS A 78 -19.65 -19.01 -14.54
C HIS A 78 -19.32 -18.46 -13.15
N SER A 79 -18.25 -17.71 -13.02
CA SER A 79 -17.88 -17.02 -11.77
C SER A 79 -18.95 -16.01 -11.35
N ALA A 80 -19.47 -15.21 -12.30
CA ALA A 80 -20.55 -14.27 -12.04
C ALA A 80 -21.83 -14.98 -11.57
N PHE A 81 -22.19 -16.10 -12.21
CA PHE A 81 -23.32 -16.93 -11.80
C PHE A 81 -23.14 -17.47 -10.37
N ASN A 82 -21.98 -18.05 -10.05
CA ASN A 82 -21.69 -18.58 -8.73
C ASN A 82 -21.76 -17.50 -7.64
N SER A 83 -21.19 -16.31 -7.91
CA SER A 83 -21.25 -15.18 -6.99
C SER A 83 -22.68 -14.68 -6.73
N LEU A 84 -23.56 -14.74 -7.71
CA LEU A 84 -24.98 -14.41 -7.53
C LEU A 84 -25.72 -15.51 -6.73
N MET A 85 -25.37 -16.78 -6.95
CA MET A 85 -25.91 -17.90 -6.17
C MET A 85 -25.57 -17.77 -4.67
N GLU A 86 -24.35 -17.38 -4.32
CA GLU A 86 -23.91 -17.16 -2.94
C GLU A 86 -24.70 -16.06 -2.22
N ARG A 87 -25.16 -15.04 -2.95
CA ARG A 87 -25.93 -13.92 -2.39
C ARG A 87 -27.36 -14.30 -1.93
N LYS A 88 -27.82 -15.53 -2.17
CA LYS A 88 -29.14 -16.06 -1.77
C LYS A 88 -30.34 -15.20 -2.19
N LYS A 89 -30.20 -14.32 -3.19
CA LYS A 89 -31.29 -13.54 -3.79
C LYS A 89 -31.70 -14.16 -5.12
N ASP A 90 -32.97 -13.99 -5.48
CA ASP A 90 -33.41 -14.40 -6.82
C ASP A 90 -32.80 -13.45 -7.87
N PHE A 91 -32.35 -14.04 -8.98
CA PHE A 91 -31.75 -13.33 -10.09
C PHE A 91 -32.07 -14.02 -11.42
N ASP A 92 -31.93 -13.31 -12.52
CA ASP A 92 -32.22 -13.76 -13.88
C ASP A 92 -30.96 -13.80 -14.75
N ALA A 93 -31.11 -14.20 -16.02
CA ALA A 93 -30.02 -14.24 -16.98
C ALA A 93 -29.43 -12.84 -17.28
N ALA A 94 -30.23 -11.77 -17.16
CA ALA A 94 -29.75 -10.41 -17.34
C ALA A 94 -28.83 -10.00 -16.19
N ALA A 95 -29.17 -10.36 -14.95
CA ALA A 95 -28.32 -10.10 -13.80
C ALA A 95 -26.96 -10.80 -13.91
N VAL A 96 -26.91 -12.05 -14.44
CA VAL A 96 -25.63 -12.74 -14.70
C VAL A 96 -24.83 -12.01 -15.78
N ARG A 97 -25.48 -11.61 -16.88
CA ARG A 97 -24.84 -10.81 -17.94
C ARG A 97 -24.26 -9.51 -17.39
N ASP A 98 -25.06 -8.77 -16.64
CA ASP A 98 -24.69 -7.45 -16.12
C ASP A 98 -23.56 -7.58 -15.09
N MET A 99 -23.56 -8.61 -14.26
CA MET A 99 -22.47 -8.92 -13.34
C MET A 99 -21.18 -9.31 -14.09
N PHE A 100 -21.27 -10.18 -15.08
CA PHE A 100 -20.15 -10.59 -15.93
C PHE A 100 -19.59 -9.42 -16.75
N GLN A 101 -20.46 -8.54 -17.29
CA GLN A 101 -20.04 -7.36 -18.05
C GLN A 101 -19.57 -6.18 -17.17
N GLY A 102 -19.61 -6.33 -15.84
CA GLY A 102 -19.32 -5.26 -14.90
C GLY A 102 -20.43 -4.18 -14.82
N ASN A 103 -21.61 -4.44 -15.40
CA ASN A 103 -22.76 -3.52 -15.37
C ASN A 103 -23.63 -3.74 -14.11
N ALA A 104 -23.49 -4.88 -13.42
CA ALA A 104 -24.18 -5.18 -12.18
C ALA A 104 -23.32 -4.80 -10.98
N GLY A 105 -23.43 -3.57 -10.57
CA GLY A 105 -23.11 -3.02 -9.27
C GLY A 105 -22.07 -3.74 -8.41
N ILE A 106 -20.86 -3.50 -8.66
CA ILE A 106 -19.64 -3.27 -7.87
C ILE A 106 -18.47 -3.58 -8.79
N GLN A 107 -18.35 -2.81 -9.86
CA GLN A 107 -17.05 -2.76 -10.53
C GLN A 107 -16.03 -2.32 -9.48
N MET A 108 -15.04 -3.17 -9.21
CA MET A 108 -13.95 -2.80 -8.30
C MET A 108 -13.22 -1.61 -8.91
N THR A 109 -13.25 -0.50 -8.21
CA THR A 109 -12.66 0.77 -8.61
C THR A 109 -11.39 1.05 -7.81
N LEU A 110 -10.62 2.05 -8.19
CA LEU A 110 -9.32 2.33 -7.58
C LEU A 110 -9.42 2.55 -6.06
N LEU A 111 -10.31 3.44 -5.63
CA LEU A 111 -10.45 3.76 -4.20
C LEU A 111 -11.10 2.62 -3.41
N LYS A 112 -12.07 1.90 -3.99
CA LYS A 112 -12.67 0.73 -3.34
C LYS A 112 -11.64 -0.38 -3.08
N LEU A 113 -10.75 -0.65 -4.06
CA LEU A 113 -9.70 -1.66 -3.89
C LEU A 113 -8.66 -1.20 -2.85
N LEU A 114 -8.28 0.08 -2.88
CA LEU A 114 -7.36 0.65 -1.91
C LEU A 114 -7.97 0.62 -0.50
N ASP A 115 -9.25 0.93 -0.34
CA ASP A 115 -9.96 0.88 0.93
C ASP A 115 -10.04 -0.55 1.49
N ARG A 116 -10.41 -1.54 0.66
CA ARG A 116 -10.34 -2.96 1.03
C ARG A 116 -8.96 -3.35 1.53
N HIS A 117 -7.92 -2.99 0.77
CA HIS A 117 -6.53 -3.27 1.15
C HIS A 117 -6.12 -2.59 2.46
N ASN A 118 -6.59 -1.35 2.70
CA ASN A 118 -6.38 -0.63 3.95
C ASN A 118 -7.06 -1.33 5.14
N GLY A 119 -8.27 -1.87 4.94
CA GLY A 119 -8.98 -2.67 5.94
C GLY A 119 -8.22 -3.95 6.31
N GLU A 120 -7.73 -4.68 5.31
CA GLU A 120 -6.89 -5.88 5.51
C GLU A 120 -5.59 -5.53 6.26
N MET A 121 -4.94 -4.43 5.88
CA MET A 121 -3.73 -3.96 6.54
C MET A 121 -4.00 -3.53 7.98
N LYS A 122 -5.12 -2.85 8.25
CA LYS A 122 -5.52 -2.42 9.59
C LYS A 122 -5.68 -3.61 10.54
N ALA A 123 -6.25 -4.72 10.07
CA ALA A 123 -6.40 -5.95 10.86
C ALA A 123 -5.04 -6.60 11.22
N ARG A 124 -3.98 -6.26 10.52
CA ARG A 124 -2.62 -6.80 10.72
C ARG A 124 -1.69 -5.88 11.51
N VAL A 125 -2.18 -4.68 11.88
CA VAL A 125 -1.39 -3.76 12.73
C VAL A 125 -1.17 -4.38 14.11
N GLY A 126 0.08 -4.37 14.56
CA GLY A 126 0.48 -5.02 15.81
C GLY A 126 0.84 -6.51 15.68
N VAL A 127 0.50 -7.15 14.55
CA VAL A 127 0.91 -8.54 14.24
C VAL A 127 2.19 -8.52 13.39
N ASP A 128 2.11 -8.01 12.17
CA ASP A 128 3.23 -7.95 11.21
C ASP A 128 3.30 -6.61 10.45
N ARG A 129 2.47 -5.64 10.80
CA ARG A 129 2.42 -4.29 10.21
C ARG A 129 2.55 -3.20 11.26
N ALA A 130 3.39 -2.21 10.95
CA ALA A 130 3.53 -1.03 11.81
C ALA A 130 2.37 -0.03 11.57
N PRO A 131 1.88 0.66 12.61
CA PRO A 131 0.87 1.71 12.48
C PRO A 131 1.25 2.81 11.49
N THR A 132 2.53 3.18 11.45
CA THR A 132 3.08 4.19 10.51
C THR A 132 2.95 3.77 9.05
N THR A 133 3.08 2.48 8.76
CA THR A 133 2.85 1.95 7.41
C THR A 133 1.39 2.12 7.00
N LEU A 134 0.45 1.74 7.88
CA LEU A 134 -0.99 1.96 7.63
C LEU A 134 -1.30 3.44 7.40
N SER A 135 -0.72 4.34 8.20
CA SER A 135 -0.91 5.79 8.05
C SER A 135 -0.55 6.26 6.63
N THR A 136 0.56 5.78 6.05
CA THR A 136 0.96 6.14 4.68
C THR A 136 -0.09 5.69 3.64
N TYR A 137 -0.68 4.52 3.81
CA TYR A 137 -1.75 4.03 2.93
C TYR A 137 -3.04 4.84 3.06
N LEU A 138 -3.42 5.21 4.29
CA LEU A 138 -4.59 6.07 4.54
C LEU A 138 -4.40 7.47 3.95
N PHE A 139 -3.20 8.05 4.06
CA PHE A 139 -2.87 9.32 3.42
C PHE A 139 -2.90 9.21 1.89
N THR A 140 -2.41 8.11 1.32
CA THR A 140 -2.50 7.85 -0.13
C THR A 140 -3.96 7.78 -0.58
N TYR A 141 -4.82 7.07 0.16
CA TYR A 141 -6.25 7.03 -0.13
C TYR A 141 -6.87 8.43 -0.13
N ARG A 142 -6.60 9.20 0.92
CA ARG A 142 -7.14 10.57 1.06
C ARG A 142 -6.70 11.48 -0.09
N THR A 143 -5.41 11.51 -0.41
CA THR A 143 -4.89 12.36 -1.48
C THR A 143 -5.38 11.93 -2.86
N LEU A 144 -5.52 10.62 -3.13
CA LEU A 144 -6.13 10.12 -4.37
C LEU A 144 -7.61 10.50 -4.46
N SER A 145 -8.36 10.37 -3.37
CA SER A 145 -9.79 10.75 -3.33
C SER A 145 -9.97 12.25 -3.58
N GLU A 146 -9.16 13.11 -2.95
CA GLU A 146 -9.17 14.54 -3.17
C GLU A 146 -8.83 14.91 -4.62
N PHE A 147 -7.79 14.29 -5.19
CA PHE A 147 -7.37 14.48 -6.58
C PHE A 147 -8.46 14.06 -7.59
N ILE A 148 -9.02 12.86 -7.41
CA ILE A 148 -10.07 12.34 -8.30
C ILE A 148 -11.28 13.28 -8.29
N LYS A 149 -11.71 13.70 -7.10
CA LYS A 149 -12.81 14.64 -6.95
C LYS A 149 -12.51 16.01 -7.58
N ALA A 150 -11.30 16.53 -7.38
CA ALA A 150 -10.91 17.82 -7.90
C ALA A 150 -10.80 17.82 -9.45
N LYS A 151 -10.11 16.83 -10.01
CA LYS A 151 -9.79 16.77 -11.45
C LYS A 151 -10.91 16.17 -12.29
N PHE A 152 -11.53 15.08 -11.85
CA PHE A 152 -12.48 14.30 -12.64
C PHE A 152 -13.94 14.52 -12.24
N LYS A 153 -14.21 15.22 -11.13
CA LYS A 153 -15.56 15.52 -10.61
C LYS A 153 -16.40 14.26 -10.31
N VAL A 154 -15.73 13.13 -10.01
CA VAL A 154 -16.35 11.86 -9.63
C VAL A 154 -15.83 11.40 -8.28
N SER A 155 -16.52 10.43 -7.68
CA SER A 155 -16.13 9.90 -6.36
C SER A 155 -15.03 8.84 -6.43
N ASP A 156 -14.87 8.15 -7.57
CA ASP A 156 -13.89 7.09 -7.80
C ASP A 156 -13.70 6.84 -9.30
N LEU A 157 -12.66 6.10 -9.68
CA LEU A 157 -12.31 5.80 -11.07
C LEU A 157 -12.19 4.29 -11.30
N ALA A 158 -12.72 3.83 -12.44
CA ALA A 158 -12.47 2.48 -12.91
C ALA A 158 -11.02 2.33 -13.39
N PHE A 159 -10.42 1.14 -13.19
CA PHE A 159 -9.03 0.90 -13.59
C PHE A 159 -8.76 1.14 -15.07
N GLY A 160 -9.74 0.91 -15.96
CA GLY A 160 -9.61 1.19 -17.39
C GLY A 160 -9.41 2.67 -17.75
N GLN A 161 -9.70 3.59 -16.84
CA GLN A 161 -9.52 5.04 -17.02
C GLN A 161 -8.13 5.53 -16.61
N LEU A 162 -7.34 4.67 -15.95
CA LEU A 162 -6.00 5.02 -15.50
C LEU A 162 -5.02 4.94 -16.67
N ASN A 163 -4.31 6.03 -16.92
CA ASN A 163 -3.30 6.15 -17.97
C ASN A 163 -2.07 6.93 -17.45
N GLU A 164 -1.07 7.13 -18.30
CA GLU A 164 0.13 7.89 -17.90
C GLU A 164 -0.19 9.35 -17.56
N GLN A 165 -1.17 9.95 -18.22
CA GLN A 165 -1.57 11.33 -17.91
C GLN A 165 -2.16 11.43 -16.51
N PHE A 166 -2.95 10.43 -16.07
CA PHE A 166 -3.42 10.36 -14.68
C PHE A 166 -2.28 10.43 -13.67
N ILE A 167 -1.16 9.70 -13.92
CA ILE A 167 0.00 9.75 -13.01
C ILE A 167 0.62 11.15 -13.00
N ARG A 168 0.83 11.75 -14.17
CA ARG A 168 1.41 13.11 -14.27
C ARG A 168 0.55 14.13 -13.55
N ASP A 169 -0.74 14.12 -13.80
CA ASP A 169 -1.69 15.01 -13.15
C ASP A 169 -1.70 14.81 -11.62
N TYR A 170 -1.61 13.56 -11.15
CA TYR A 170 -1.52 13.28 -9.71
C TYR A 170 -0.19 13.73 -9.10
N GLN A 171 0.92 13.61 -9.84
CA GLN A 171 2.21 14.15 -9.40
C GLN A 171 2.15 15.68 -9.23
N ASP A 172 1.61 16.38 -10.23
CA ASP A 172 1.47 17.83 -10.19
C ASP A 172 0.56 18.26 -9.02
N PHE A 173 -0.56 17.58 -8.82
CA PHE A 173 -1.44 17.81 -7.68
C PHE A 173 -0.71 17.68 -6.34
N ILE A 174 0.08 16.62 -6.14
CA ILE A 174 0.82 16.38 -4.89
C ILE A 174 1.95 17.40 -4.70
N LEU A 175 2.71 17.72 -5.75
CA LEU A 175 3.86 18.61 -5.64
C LEU A 175 3.47 20.09 -5.62
N MET A 176 2.57 20.50 -6.53
CA MET A 176 2.26 21.92 -6.75
C MET A 176 1.09 22.39 -5.88
N GLU A 177 0.00 21.61 -5.80
CA GLU A 177 -1.18 22.03 -5.05
C GLU A 177 -1.08 21.66 -3.56
N LYS A 178 -0.51 20.49 -3.22
CA LYS A 178 -0.34 20.05 -1.82
C LYS A 178 1.00 20.43 -1.21
N GLY A 179 1.99 20.83 -2.01
CA GLY A 179 3.33 21.22 -1.54
C GLY A 179 4.12 20.09 -0.87
N HIS A 180 3.83 18.82 -1.21
CA HIS A 180 4.54 17.70 -0.61
C HIS A 180 5.92 17.50 -1.25
N ALA A 181 6.85 16.92 -0.48
CA ALA A 181 8.17 16.57 -0.97
C ALA A 181 8.11 15.40 -1.97
N VAL A 182 9.10 15.35 -2.88
CA VAL A 182 9.24 14.28 -3.88
C VAL A 182 9.29 12.89 -3.25
N ASP A 183 9.94 12.73 -2.10
CA ASP A 183 10.02 11.44 -1.39
C ASP A 183 8.65 10.98 -0.87
N THR A 184 7.80 11.92 -0.44
CA THR A 184 6.41 11.64 -0.05
C THR A 184 5.59 11.19 -1.26
N LEU A 185 5.68 11.91 -2.38
CA LEU A 185 5.06 11.54 -3.65
C LEU A 185 5.50 10.14 -4.10
N ARG A 186 6.80 9.84 -4.02
CA ARG A 186 7.34 8.52 -4.34
C ARG A 186 6.65 7.41 -3.55
N GLY A 187 6.43 7.64 -2.26
CA GLY A 187 5.68 6.70 -1.40
C GLY A 187 4.24 6.47 -1.88
N TYR A 188 3.52 7.53 -2.21
CA TYR A 188 2.15 7.44 -2.73
C TYR A 188 2.07 6.71 -4.07
N LEU A 189 2.99 7.01 -4.98
CA LEU A 189 3.07 6.35 -6.29
C LEU A 189 3.44 4.86 -6.17
N ALA A 190 4.28 4.48 -5.21
CA ALA A 190 4.59 3.07 -4.94
C ALA A 190 3.35 2.30 -4.47
N ILE A 191 2.52 2.91 -3.63
CA ILE A 191 1.24 2.33 -3.19
C ILE A 191 0.26 2.23 -4.36
N LEU A 192 0.08 3.30 -5.15
CA LEU A 192 -0.76 3.30 -6.34
C LEU A 192 -0.35 2.17 -7.31
N LYS A 193 0.95 2.06 -7.59
CA LYS A 193 1.50 1.00 -8.44
C LYS A 193 1.20 -0.39 -7.89
N LYS A 194 1.30 -0.58 -6.57
CA LYS A 194 0.96 -1.85 -5.90
C LYS A 194 -0.53 -2.18 -6.06
N ILE A 195 -1.43 -1.21 -5.85
CA ILE A 195 -2.88 -1.42 -5.98
C ILE A 195 -3.26 -1.77 -7.43
N CYS A 196 -2.69 -1.09 -8.43
CA CYS A 196 -2.90 -1.43 -9.83
C CYS A 196 -2.38 -2.85 -10.18
N ARG A 197 -1.28 -3.30 -9.56
CA ARG A 197 -0.80 -4.67 -9.71
C ARG A 197 -1.75 -5.69 -9.09
N ILE A 198 -2.33 -5.39 -7.93
CA ILE A 198 -3.34 -6.25 -7.30
C ILE A 198 -4.57 -6.32 -8.19
N ALA A 199 -5.08 -5.18 -8.68
CA ALA A 199 -6.21 -5.13 -9.60
C ALA A 199 -6.00 -5.99 -10.85
N TYR A 200 -4.81 -5.94 -11.44
CA TYR A 200 -4.46 -6.79 -12.59
C TYR A 200 -4.44 -8.28 -12.23
N LYS A 201 -3.83 -8.65 -11.09
CA LYS A 201 -3.76 -10.04 -10.64
C LYS A 201 -5.12 -10.64 -10.28
N GLU A 202 -6.02 -9.83 -9.73
CA GLU A 202 -7.37 -10.25 -9.35
C GLU A 202 -8.39 -10.13 -10.50
N GLY A 203 -7.96 -9.71 -11.70
CA GLY A 203 -8.84 -9.62 -12.87
C GLY A 203 -9.74 -8.39 -12.90
N HIS A 204 -9.52 -7.42 -12.01
CA HIS A 204 -10.26 -6.13 -12.00
C HIS A 204 -9.77 -5.16 -13.08
N SER A 205 -8.64 -5.44 -13.70
CA SER A 205 -8.06 -4.67 -14.80
C SER A 205 -7.49 -5.60 -15.86
N GLU A 206 -7.77 -5.32 -17.14
CA GLU A 206 -7.22 -6.07 -18.28
C GLU A 206 -5.72 -5.83 -18.48
N LYS A 207 -5.21 -4.70 -17.97
CA LYS A 207 -3.81 -4.28 -18.14
C LYS A 207 -3.20 -3.88 -16.80
N TYR A 208 -1.91 -4.16 -16.64
CA TYR A 208 -1.13 -3.56 -15.58
C TYR A 208 -0.64 -2.18 -16.05
N HIS A 209 -1.47 -1.14 -15.81
CA HIS A 209 -1.31 0.19 -16.38
C HIS A 209 0.06 0.85 -16.12
N PHE A 210 0.68 0.56 -15.01
CA PHE A 210 1.91 1.25 -14.57
C PHE A 210 3.12 0.30 -14.48
N CYS A 211 3.15 -0.78 -15.27
CA CYS A 211 4.25 -1.74 -15.24
C CYS A 211 5.60 -1.11 -15.61
N HIS A 212 5.62 -0.23 -16.61
CA HIS A 212 6.82 0.45 -17.08
C HIS A 212 7.07 1.80 -16.39
N PHE A 213 6.14 2.28 -15.58
CA PHE A 213 6.31 3.55 -14.88
C PHE A 213 7.44 3.45 -13.85
N LYS A 214 8.43 4.33 -13.97
CA LYS A 214 9.54 4.45 -13.02
C LYS A 214 9.18 5.48 -11.96
N LEU A 215 9.33 5.10 -10.69
CA LEU A 215 9.16 6.04 -9.59
C LEU A 215 10.19 7.17 -9.68
N PRO A 216 9.86 8.42 -9.28
CA PRO A 216 10.82 9.50 -9.19
C PRO A 216 12.08 9.06 -8.44
N LYS A 217 13.25 9.53 -8.86
CA LYS A 217 14.50 9.26 -8.14
C LYS A 217 14.40 9.86 -6.73
N GLN A 218 14.84 9.11 -5.75
CA GLN A 218 15.02 9.63 -4.41
C GLN A 218 16.14 10.65 -4.42
N LYS A 219 15.95 11.80 -3.78
CA LYS A 219 17.05 12.74 -3.58
C LYS A 219 18.09 12.08 -2.68
N GLU A 220 19.35 12.19 -3.06
CA GLU A 220 20.44 11.85 -2.16
C GLU A 220 20.30 12.71 -0.91
N SER A 221 20.06 12.08 0.23
CA SER A 221 20.05 12.77 1.51
C SER A 221 21.45 12.67 2.10
N THR A 222 22.10 13.79 2.27
CA THR A 222 23.27 13.86 3.15
C THR A 222 22.83 13.45 4.55
N PRO A 223 23.49 12.48 5.20
CA PRO A 223 23.20 12.15 6.59
C PRO A 223 23.31 13.42 7.45
N LYS A 224 22.25 13.72 8.20
CA LYS A 224 22.26 14.85 9.14
C LYS A 224 23.00 14.42 10.42
N ALA A 225 24.29 14.17 10.31
CA ALA A 225 25.12 13.89 11.48
C ALA A 225 25.39 15.21 12.24
N LEU A 226 25.23 15.16 13.56
CA LEU A 226 25.63 16.28 14.42
C LEU A 226 27.15 16.39 14.42
N SER A 227 27.70 17.61 14.26
CA SER A 227 29.13 17.83 14.39
C SER A 227 29.58 17.59 15.82
N ARG A 228 30.87 17.25 16.01
CA ARG A 228 31.44 17.03 17.34
C ARG A 228 31.25 18.27 18.22
N GLU A 229 31.52 19.43 17.69
CA GLU A 229 31.36 20.72 18.40
C GLU A 229 29.90 20.89 18.89
N ASN A 230 28.90 20.70 18.01
CA ASN A 230 27.50 20.83 18.39
C ASN A 230 27.05 19.72 19.36
N PHE A 231 27.64 18.53 19.28
CA PHE A 231 27.38 17.47 20.24
C PHE A 231 27.89 17.83 21.64
N GLU A 232 29.14 18.35 21.74
CA GLU A 232 29.74 18.80 22.98
C GLU A 232 28.95 19.96 23.60
N LYS A 233 28.55 20.96 22.81
CA LYS A 233 27.68 22.04 23.26
C LYS A 233 26.37 21.50 23.85
N LEU A 234 25.69 20.60 23.15
CA LEU A 234 24.44 20.02 23.62
C LEU A 234 24.63 19.20 24.91
N ARG A 235 25.74 18.45 25.01
CA ARG A 235 26.10 17.67 26.21
C ARG A 235 26.24 18.58 27.43
N ASP A 236 26.96 19.66 27.27
CA ASP A 236 27.38 20.57 28.35
C ASP A 236 26.36 21.70 28.60
N LEU A 237 25.26 21.74 27.82
CA LEU A 237 24.20 22.76 27.94
C LEU A 237 23.59 22.76 29.34
N GLU A 238 23.66 23.89 30.03
CA GLU A 238 22.96 24.14 31.28
C GLU A 238 21.46 24.38 31.02
N ILE A 239 20.64 23.45 31.50
CA ILE A 239 19.19 23.50 31.36
C ILE A 239 18.59 23.81 32.75
N PRO A 240 17.79 24.89 32.88
CA PRO A 240 17.14 25.24 34.15
C PRO A 240 16.33 24.03 34.70
N GLU A 241 16.38 23.79 36.02
CA GLU A 241 15.70 22.66 36.70
C GLU A 241 14.20 22.57 36.41
N LYS A 242 13.53 23.72 36.29
CA LYS A 242 12.10 23.81 35.91
C LYS A 242 11.79 23.22 34.55
N ARG A 243 12.81 22.99 33.70
CA ARG A 243 12.68 22.36 32.35
C ARG A 243 13.05 20.89 32.34
N ARG A 244 12.65 20.13 33.35
CA ARG A 244 12.97 18.69 33.51
C ARG A 244 12.72 17.87 32.23
N SER A 245 11.65 18.15 31.48
CA SER A 245 11.34 17.47 30.22
C SER A 245 12.41 17.69 29.14
N HIS A 246 13.06 18.88 29.10
CA HIS A 246 14.16 19.16 28.18
C HIS A 246 15.44 18.40 28.57
N VAL A 247 15.71 18.30 29.90
CA VAL A 247 16.84 17.49 30.41
C VAL A 247 16.67 16.03 29.99
N ILE A 248 15.47 15.45 30.21
CA ILE A 248 15.19 14.06 29.78
C ILE A 248 15.35 13.91 28.26
N THR A 249 14.84 14.86 27.46
CA THR A 249 14.98 14.82 26.00
C THR A 249 16.45 14.84 25.56
N ARG A 250 17.26 15.76 26.12
CA ARG A 250 18.71 15.83 25.84
C ARG A 250 19.39 14.51 26.17
N ASP A 251 19.15 13.98 27.36
CA ASP A 251 19.82 12.78 27.85
C ASP A 251 19.42 11.52 27.07
N LEU A 252 18.15 11.40 26.66
CA LEU A 252 17.71 10.37 25.72
C LEU A 252 18.43 10.46 24.38
N PHE A 253 18.62 11.67 23.85
CA PHE A 253 19.31 11.89 22.59
C PHE A 253 20.81 11.56 22.72
N LEU A 254 21.47 12.00 23.81
CA LEU A 254 22.88 11.65 24.07
C LEU A 254 23.05 10.15 24.22
N PHE A 255 22.17 9.47 24.95
CA PHE A 255 22.19 8.01 25.06
C PHE A 255 22.07 7.33 23.69
N ALA A 256 21.18 7.83 22.84
CA ALA A 256 21.07 7.33 21.47
C ALA A 256 22.35 7.54 20.66
N CYS A 257 23.03 8.67 20.82
CA CYS A 257 24.32 8.95 20.17
C CYS A 257 25.41 7.98 20.65
N TYR A 258 25.48 7.68 21.95
CA TYR A 258 26.46 6.77 22.51
C TYR A 258 26.21 5.29 22.16
N THR A 259 24.97 4.93 21.88
CA THR A 259 24.57 3.51 21.67
C THR A 259 24.14 3.19 20.23
N GLY A 260 23.94 4.19 19.36
CA GLY A 260 23.40 3.99 18.03
C GLY A 260 21.95 3.51 18.01
N THR A 261 21.23 3.63 19.14
CA THR A 261 19.82 3.20 19.24
C THR A 261 18.88 4.25 18.67
N ALA A 262 17.78 3.80 18.03
CA ALA A 262 16.75 4.71 17.57
C ALA A 262 15.80 5.10 18.72
N TYR A 263 15.14 6.24 18.62
CA TYR A 263 14.18 6.72 19.63
C TYR A 263 13.20 5.64 20.11
N ALA A 264 12.53 4.96 19.16
CA ALA A 264 11.54 3.93 19.48
C ALA A 264 12.13 2.78 20.31
N ASP A 265 13.43 2.52 20.16
CA ASP A 265 14.14 1.49 20.90
C ASP A 265 14.52 2.02 22.29
N VAL A 266 15.15 3.22 22.39
CA VAL A 266 15.57 3.83 23.67
C VAL A 266 14.44 3.92 24.68
N VAL A 267 13.26 4.42 24.26
CA VAL A 267 12.11 4.59 25.17
C VAL A 267 11.50 3.26 25.65
N SER A 268 11.92 2.14 25.10
CA SER A 268 11.41 0.82 25.44
C SER A 268 12.42 -0.09 26.11
N ILE A 269 13.67 0.37 26.24
CA ILE A 269 14.73 -0.41 26.91
C ILE A 269 14.43 -0.55 28.39
N THR A 270 14.50 -1.76 28.88
CA THR A 270 14.35 -2.14 30.30
C THR A 270 15.67 -2.62 30.88
N ARG A 271 15.74 -2.86 32.17
CA ARG A 271 16.92 -3.44 32.82
C ARG A 271 17.26 -4.85 32.33
N GLU A 272 16.27 -5.62 31.92
CA GLU A 272 16.46 -6.96 31.34
C GLU A 272 17.26 -6.94 30.04
N ASN A 273 17.36 -5.78 29.41
CA ASN A 273 18.17 -5.59 28.21
C ASN A 273 19.66 -5.41 28.53
N LEU A 274 20.02 -5.24 29.81
CA LEU A 274 21.41 -5.11 30.25
C LEU A 274 21.98 -6.46 30.64
N PHE A 275 23.22 -6.74 30.25
CA PHE A 275 23.95 -7.92 30.67
C PHE A 275 25.45 -7.62 30.77
N THR A 276 26.12 -8.32 31.64
CA THR A 276 27.59 -8.20 31.84
C THR A 276 28.27 -9.38 31.16
N ASP A 277 29.38 -9.10 30.44
CA ASP A 277 30.23 -10.14 29.85
C ASP A 277 31.24 -10.70 30.83
N GLU A 278 32.07 -11.65 30.39
CA GLU A 278 33.10 -12.29 31.20
C GLU A 278 34.21 -11.31 31.65
N GLU A 279 34.39 -10.21 30.93
CA GLU A 279 35.35 -9.14 31.23
C GLU A 279 34.75 -8.05 32.12
N ASN A 280 33.55 -8.26 32.66
CA ASN A 280 32.80 -7.32 33.50
C ASN A 280 32.38 -6.03 32.77
N ASN A 281 32.30 -6.05 31.43
CA ASN A 281 31.75 -4.93 30.68
C ASN A 281 30.22 -5.03 30.61
N LEU A 282 29.52 -3.91 30.78
CA LEU A 282 28.07 -3.86 30.64
C LEU A 282 27.68 -3.64 29.17
N TRP A 283 26.77 -4.44 28.70
CA TRP A 283 26.25 -4.45 27.35
C TRP A 283 24.75 -4.22 27.36
N LEU A 284 24.27 -3.57 26.27
CA LEU A 284 22.86 -3.46 25.91
C LEU A 284 22.51 -4.46 24.82
N LYS A 285 21.52 -5.33 25.08
CA LYS A 285 20.98 -6.30 24.12
C LYS A 285 19.50 -6.01 23.91
N TYR A 286 19.10 -5.65 22.70
CA TYR A 286 17.73 -5.28 22.39
C TYR A 286 17.29 -5.76 21.01
N ARG A 287 15.99 -5.91 20.79
CA ARG A 287 15.44 -6.13 19.46
C ARG A 287 14.91 -4.81 18.88
N ARG A 288 15.45 -4.43 17.72
CA ARG A 288 15.06 -3.20 17.04
C ARG A 288 13.57 -3.25 16.64
N LYS A 289 12.75 -2.33 17.13
CA LYS A 289 11.30 -2.31 16.87
C LYS A 289 10.94 -2.26 15.40
N LYS A 290 11.73 -1.56 14.58
CA LYS A 290 11.46 -1.41 13.14
C LYS A 290 11.71 -2.69 12.33
N THR A 291 12.73 -3.46 12.67
CA THR A 291 13.24 -4.57 11.85
C THR A 291 13.29 -5.91 12.57
N ASN A 292 12.98 -5.92 13.86
CA ASN A 292 13.14 -7.07 14.78
C ASN A 292 14.57 -7.64 14.82
N TYR A 293 15.56 -6.88 14.37
CA TYR A 293 16.95 -7.28 14.40
C TYR A 293 17.52 -7.21 15.80
N LEU A 294 18.35 -8.19 16.18
CA LEU A 294 19.02 -8.22 17.48
C LEU A 294 20.23 -7.27 17.45
N GLY A 295 20.15 -6.18 18.22
CA GLY A 295 21.28 -5.29 18.48
C GLY A 295 22.02 -5.66 19.76
N ARG A 296 23.34 -5.54 19.73
CA ARG A 296 24.21 -5.64 20.91
C ARG A 296 25.20 -4.47 20.87
N VAL A 297 25.28 -3.73 21.96
CA VAL A 297 26.12 -2.55 22.07
C VAL A 297 26.82 -2.58 23.41
N LYS A 298 28.17 -2.49 23.41
CA LYS A 298 28.95 -2.26 24.64
C LYS A 298 28.68 -0.84 25.13
N LEU A 299 28.31 -0.69 26.37
CA LEU A 299 27.99 0.61 26.93
C LEU A 299 29.27 1.38 27.27
N LEU A 300 29.35 2.60 26.74
CA LEU A 300 30.42 3.54 27.09
C LEU A 300 30.20 4.13 28.48
N PRO A 301 31.24 4.59 29.17
CA PRO A 301 31.12 5.22 30.50
C PRO A 301 30.08 6.31 30.56
N GLU A 302 29.97 7.14 29.53
CA GLU A 302 28.98 8.21 29.42
C GLU A 302 27.53 7.69 29.39
N ALA A 303 27.30 6.58 28.70
CA ALA A 303 26.00 5.92 28.69
C ALA A 303 25.64 5.34 30.05
N LEU A 304 26.63 4.80 30.79
CA LEU A 304 26.45 4.28 32.15
C LEU A 304 26.04 5.39 33.13
N VAL A 305 26.67 6.56 33.05
CA VAL A 305 26.32 7.75 33.86
C VAL A 305 24.84 8.14 33.62
N LEU A 306 24.37 8.09 32.36
CA LEU A 306 22.96 8.40 32.07
C LEU A 306 22.00 7.33 32.61
N ILE A 307 22.36 6.06 32.55
CA ILE A 307 21.57 4.98 33.14
C ILE A 307 21.45 5.16 34.67
N GLU A 308 22.57 5.44 35.34
CA GLU A 308 22.57 5.64 36.79
C GLU A 308 21.80 6.88 37.22
N LYS A 309 21.94 7.99 36.47
CA LYS A 309 21.17 9.25 36.68
C LYS A 309 19.66 9.02 36.73
N TYR A 310 19.13 8.11 35.90
CA TYR A 310 17.72 7.80 35.81
C TYR A 310 17.33 6.49 36.50
N ARG A 311 18.19 5.97 37.38
CA ARG A 311 17.90 4.75 38.14
C ARG A 311 16.65 4.93 38.99
N ASP A 312 15.68 4.07 38.79
CA ASP A 312 14.40 4.06 39.49
C ASP A 312 13.88 2.62 39.52
N ASP A 313 13.94 1.98 40.67
CA ASP A 313 13.61 0.57 40.82
C ASP A 313 12.11 0.29 40.66
N ALA A 314 11.28 1.29 40.82
CA ALA A 314 9.83 1.19 40.59
C ALA A 314 9.46 1.27 39.09
N ARG A 315 10.36 1.75 38.24
CA ARG A 315 10.10 1.91 36.80
C ARG A 315 10.66 0.74 35.99
N MET A 316 9.87 0.22 35.06
CA MET A 316 10.31 -0.88 34.17
C MET A 316 11.36 -0.40 33.16
N THR A 317 11.20 0.79 32.56
CA THR A 317 12.10 1.32 31.53
C THR A 317 13.32 2.01 32.16
N LEU A 318 14.46 1.99 31.46
CA LEU A 318 15.68 2.65 31.92
C LEU A 318 15.51 4.17 32.08
N PHE A 319 14.76 4.78 31.16
CA PHE A 319 14.52 6.22 31.15
C PHE A 319 13.06 6.57 31.41
N PRO A 320 12.78 7.78 31.93
CA PRO A 320 11.43 8.26 32.06
C PRO A 320 10.70 8.27 30.72
N PRO A 321 9.41 7.90 30.68
CA PRO A 321 8.65 7.88 29.44
C PRO A 321 8.54 9.30 28.87
N GLN A 322 8.71 9.41 27.55
CA GLN A 322 8.53 10.66 26.81
C GLN A 322 7.92 10.34 25.45
N ASP A 323 6.86 11.05 25.10
CA ASP A 323 6.25 10.86 23.79
C ASP A 323 7.03 11.56 22.67
N TYR A 324 6.87 11.09 21.44
CA TYR A 324 7.63 11.59 20.30
C TYR A 324 7.35 13.04 19.95
N HIS A 325 6.13 13.54 20.17
CA HIS A 325 5.79 14.94 19.88
C HIS A 325 6.47 15.87 20.84
N THR A 326 6.42 15.58 22.14
CA THR A 326 7.15 16.29 23.20
C THR A 326 8.64 16.26 22.94
N LEU A 327 9.21 15.10 22.60
CA LEU A 327 10.63 15.00 22.29
C LEU A 327 11.01 15.91 21.12
N ARG A 328 10.26 15.89 20.01
CA ARG A 328 10.54 16.78 18.85
C ARG A 328 10.46 18.27 19.20
N ALA A 329 9.45 18.65 19.98
CA ALA A 329 9.30 20.04 20.41
C ALA A 329 10.47 20.47 21.31
N ASN A 330 10.87 19.64 22.26
CA ASN A 330 11.99 19.90 23.13
C ASN A 330 13.34 19.93 22.36
N MET A 331 13.56 19.02 21.39
CA MET A 331 14.75 19.06 20.53
C MET A 331 14.88 20.38 19.78
N LYS A 332 13.77 20.89 19.23
CA LYS A 332 13.74 22.21 18.58
C LYS A 332 14.04 23.33 19.58
N SER A 333 13.52 23.25 20.79
CA SER A 333 13.79 24.23 21.85
C SER A 333 15.24 24.19 22.32
N LEU A 334 15.81 23.00 22.54
CA LEU A 334 17.23 22.79 22.91
C LEU A 334 18.17 23.38 21.86
N ARG A 335 17.89 23.16 20.57
CA ARG A 335 18.65 23.78 19.49
C ARG A 335 18.72 25.31 19.62
N LEU A 336 17.57 25.93 19.89
CA LEU A 336 17.49 27.40 20.04
C LEU A 336 18.19 27.91 21.32
N MET A 337 18.12 27.15 22.40
CA MET A 337 18.76 27.50 23.67
C MET A 337 20.28 27.52 23.56
N ASP A 338 20.83 26.60 22.78
CA ASP A 338 22.28 26.41 22.63
C ASP A 338 22.84 27.10 21.36
N GLY A 339 21.98 27.77 20.58
CA GLY A 339 22.40 28.44 19.35
C GLY A 339 23.00 27.50 18.30
N LEU A 340 22.61 26.21 18.29
CA LEU A 340 23.14 25.23 17.35
C LEU A 340 22.79 25.58 15.92
N SER A 341 23.79 25.56 15.06
CA SER A 341 23.63 25.80 13.62
C SER A 341 22.93 24.66 12.88
N GLN A 342 22.93 23.45 13.45
CA GLN A 342 22.34 22.25 12.87
C GLN A 342 21.02 21.86 13.52
N ASP A 343 20.14 21.27 12.70
CA ASP A 343 18.90 20.69 13.22
C ASP A 343 19.19 19.42 14.04
N LEU A 344 18.66 19.35 15.25
CA LEU A 344 18.68 18.14 16.05
C LEU A 344 17.58 17.20 15.54
N VAL A 345 17.99 16.07 15.00
CA VAL A 345 17.09 15.01 14.47
C VAL A 345 17.44 13.71 15.15
N TYR A 346 16.40 13.08 15.72
CA TYR A 346 16.53 11.79 16.40
C TYR A 346 16.48 10.65 15.39
#